data_a7ded908ee6d0595bb98157efd8913c4
#
_entry.id   a7ded908ee6d0595bb98157efd8913c4
#
_cell.length_a   1.000
_cell.length_b   1.000
_cell.length_c   1.000
_cell.angle_alpha   90.00
_cell.angle_beta   90.00
_cell.angle_gamma   90.00
#
_symmetry.space_group_name_H-M   'P 1'
#
loop_
_entity.id
_entity.type
_entity.pdbx_description
1 polymer ?
#
loop_
_entity_poly.entity_id
_entity_poly.type
_entity_poly.pdbx_seq_one_letter_code
_entity_poly.pdbx_strand_id
1 'polypeptide(L)'
;MEFSAKQIAEYIQGIIVGDENATVHTFAKIEEGVSGALSFLSNPKYTHYIYDTKSSIVLVNKDFEPEHELQTTLIKVDNAYESLAKLMALYEMSIPKKQGVSPLASIAESAKIGKNVYIGPFACIEDGAEIGDNVCIHPQATIGSNVKIGMNTIIYPHVTIYQAVSYTHLRAHETEADLV
;
A
#
# COMPACT_ATOMS: atom_id res chain seq x y z
N MET A 1 -9.53 -7.27 -5.46
CA MET A 1 -9.15 -8.65 -5.11
C MET A 1 -9.85 -9.05 -3.84
N GLU A 2 -10.21 -10.32 -3.73
CA GLU A 2 -10.90 -10.86 -2.57
C GLU A 2 -10.06 -12.00 -2.01
N PHE A 3 -9.90 -12.05 -0.68
CA PHE A 3 -9.13 -13.08 0.01
C PHE A 3 -10.00 -13.77 1.05
N SER A 4 -9.93 -15.09 1.13
CA SER A 4 -10.62 -15.84 2.18
C SER A 4 -9.83 -15.87 3.49
N ALA A 5 -10.53 -16.11 4.61
CA ALA A 5 -9.91 -16.28 5.93
C ALA A 5 -8.83 -17.37 5.89
N LYS A 6 -9.09 -18.45 5.14
CA LYS A 6 -8.14 -19.54 4.95
C LYS A 6 -6.84 -19.07 4.29
N GLN A 7 -6.93 -18.34 3.16
CA GLN A 7 -5.75 -17.82 2.45
C GLN A 7 -4.94 -16.85 3.32
N ILE A 8 -5.64 -15.98 4.05
CA ILE A 8 -5.01 -15.03 4.97
C ILE A 8 -4.29 -15.78 6.09
N ALA A 9 -4.97 -16.71 6.77
CA ALA A 9 -4.40 -17.48 7.87
C ALA A 9 -3.19 -18.30 7.43
N GLU A 10 -3.23 -18.94 6.27
CA GLU A 10 -2.07 -19.66 5.71
C GLU A 10 -0.86 -18.72 5.50
N TYR A 11 -1.09 -17.53 4.97
CA TYR A 11 -0.01 -16.58 4.70
C TYR A 11 0.65 -16.01 5.97
N ILE A 12 -0.15 -15.70 7.00
CA ILE A 12 0.35 -15.13 8.26
C ILE A 12 0.54 -16.16 9.37
N GLN A 13 0.35 -17.45 9.09
CA GLN A 13 0.42 -18.57 10.04
C GLN A 13 -0.52 -18.39 11.23
N GLY A 14 -1.73 -17.92 10.95
CA GLY A 14 -2.78 -17.69 11.96
C GLY A 14 -3.70 -18.88 12.16
N ILE A 15 -4.42 -18.89 13.28
CA ILE A 15 -5.43 -19.86 13.64
C ILE A 15 -6.81 -19.23 13.43
N ILE A 16 -7.66 -19.88 12.62
CA ILE A 16 -9.01 -19.40 12.34
C ILE A 16 -9.96 -19.84 13.46
N VAL A 17 -10.80 -18.91 13.92
CA VAL A 17 -11.92 -19.17 14.82
C VAL A 17 -13.16 -18.55 14.19
N GLY A 18 -14.04 -19.37 13.63
CA GLY A 18 -15.23 -18.96 12.88
C GLY A 18 -15.27 -19.55 11.48
N ASP A 19 -15.79 -18.78 10.51
CA ASP A 19 -15.96 -19.21 9.12
C ASP A 19 -14.66 -19.07 8.32
N GLU A 20 -14.07 -20.21 7.93
CA GLU A 20 -12.86 -20.23 7.08
C GLU A 20 -13.07 -19.70 5.66
N ASN A 21 -14.33 -19.62 5.20
CA ASN A 21 -14.71 -19.12 3.89
C ASN A 21 -15.09 -17.64 3.91
N ALA A 22 -15.09 -16.99 5.07
CA ALA A 22 -15.33 -15.54 5.15
C ALA A 22 -14.33 -14.81 4.26
N THR A 23 -14.81 -13.86 3.45
CA THR A 23 -13.97 -13.14 2.48
C THR A 23 -13.84 -11.66 2.81
N VAL A 24 -12.70 -11.07 2.41
CA VAL A 24 -12.43 -9.65 2.56
C VAL A 24 -11.80 -9.09 1.29
N HIS A 25 -12.11 -7.83 1.01
CA HIS A 25 -11.60 -7.09 -0.14
C HIS A 25 -11.09 -5.68 0.24
N THR A 26 -11.22 -5.29 1.49
CA THR A 26 -10.78 -3.99 2.01
C THR A 26 -10.28 -4.10 3.46
N PHE A 27 -9.61 -3.06 3.92
CA PHE A 27 -9.21 -2.90 5.32
C PHE A 27 -10.06 -1.79 5.96
N ALA A 28 -10.40 -1.96 7.23
CA ALA A 28 -11.10 -0.94 8.00
C ALA A 28 -10.59 -0.91 9.44
N LYS A 29 -10.74 0.23 10.12
CA LYS A 29 -10.57 0.29 11.57
C LYS A 29 -11.68 -0.51 12.22
N ILE A 30 -11.41 -1.09 13.40
CA ILE A 30 -12.36 -1.97 14.07
C ILE A 30 -13.67 -1.24 14.42
N GLU A 31 -13.59 0.04 14.77
CA GLU A 31 -14.75 0.90 15.06
C GLU A 31 -15.57 1.27 13.81
N GLU A 32 -14.97 1.20 12.63
CA GLU A 32 -15.58 1.55 11.34
C GLU A 32 -15.78 0.30 10.45
N GLY A 33 -15.77 -0.89 11.05
CA GLY A 33 -15.85 -2.16 10.36
C GLY A 33 -17.11 -2.29 9.50
N VAL A 34 -16.94 -2.77 8.27
CA VAL A 34 -18.01 -3.06 7.32
C VAL A 34 -17.90 -4.48 6.80
N SER A 35 -18.98 -5.02 6.25
CA SER A 35 -18.95 -6.34 5.61
C SER A 35 -17.94 -6.38 4.46
N GLY A 36 -17.13 -7.43 4.39
CA GLY A 36 -16.02 -7.57 3.44
C GLY A 36 -14.74 -6.84 3.87
N ALA A 37 -14.69 -6.28 5.08
CA ALA A 37 -13.47 -5.68 5.62
C ALA A 37 -12.68 -6.64 6.51
N LEU A 38 -11.36 -6.49 6.48
CA LEU A 38 -10.41 -7.00 7.47
C LEU A 38 -10.10 -5.88 8.46
N SER A 39 -10.31 -6.14 9.73
CA SER A 39 -9.89 -5.26 10.83
C SER A 39 -8.86 -5.95 11.72
N PHE A 40 -8.30 -5.23 12.67
CA PHE A 40 -7.38 -5.80 13.66
C PHE A 40 -7.61 -5.21 15.04
N LEU A 41 -7.31 -6.00 16.06
CA LEU A 41 -7.34 -5.61 17.46
C LEU A 41 -6.02 -6.02 18.12
N SER A 42 -5.17 -5.02 18.42
CA SER A 42 -3.94 -5.24 19.18
C SER A 42 -3.91 -4.47 20.50
N ASN A 43 -4.70 -3.39 20.61
CA ASN A 43 -4.75 -2.57 21.80
C ASN A 43 -6.02 -2.89 22.62
N PRO A 44 -5.88 -3.30 23.90
CA PRO A 44 -7.01 -3.67 24.77
C PRO A 44 -8.06 -2.55 24.94
N LYS A 45 -7.71 -1.29 24.76
CA LYS A 45 -8.65 -0.17 24.84
C LYS A 45 -9.78 -0.25 23.80
N TYR A 46 -9.55 -0.94 22.70
CA TYR A 46 -10.50 -1.09 21.58
C TYR A 46 -11.25 -2.42 21.63
N THR A 47 -11.08 -3.23 22.68
CA THR A 47 -11.70 -4.56 22.77
C THR A 47 -13.23 -4.52 22.67
N HIS A 48 -13.87 -3.50 23.22
CA HIS A 48 -15.33 -3.37 23.16
C HIS A 48 -15.88 -3.27 21.72
N TYR A 49 -15.11 -2.73 20.77
CA TYR A 49 -15.54 -2.63 19.37
C TYR A 49 -15.63 -3.97 18.67
N ILE A 50 -14.99 -5.04 19.18
CA ILE A 50 -15.03 -6.35 18.52
C ILE A 50 -16.44 -6.96 18.53
N TYR A 51 -17.28 -6.55 19.47
CA TYR A 51 -18.65 -7.03 19.63
C TYR A 51 -19.64 -6.29 18.71
N ASP A 52 -19.29 -5.07 18.28
CA ASP A 52 -20.15 -4.21 17.46
C ASP A 52 -19.67 -4.10 16.00
N THR A 53 -18.42 -4.52 15.72
CA THR A 53 -17.85 -4.41 14.37
C THR A 53 -18.62 -5.25 13.36
N LYS A 54 -18.79 -4.72 12.16
CA LYS A 54 -19.34 -5.45 11.01
C LYS A 54 -18.26 -6.00 10.08
N SER A 55 -16.99 -5.96 10.50
CA SER A 55 -15.89 -6.54 9.73
C SER A 55 -16.07 -8.05 9.60
N SER A 56 -15.85 -8.58 8.40
CA SER A 56 -15.96 -10.03 8.16
C SER A 56 -14.88 -10.82 8.88
N ILE A 57 -13.66 -10.25 8.96
CA ILE A 57 -12.52 -10.89 9.63
C ILE A 57 -11.84 -9.87 10.53
N VAL A 58 -11.43 -10.31 11.73
CA VAL A 58 -10.63 -9.51 12.66
C VAL A 58 -9.37 -10.28 13.06
N LEU A 59 -8.20 -9.64 12.86
CA LEU A 59 -6.93 -10.15 13.37
C LEU A 59 -6.82 -9.84 14.87
N VAL A 60 -6.50 -10.83 15.66
CA VAL A 60 -6.29 -10.70 17.11
C VAL A 60 -5.02 -11.40 17.54
N ASN A 61 -4.45 -11.02 18.68
CA ASN A 61 -3.36 -11.77 19.28
C ASN A 61 -3.83 -13.14 19.78
N LYS A 62 -2.94 -14.13 19.85
CA LYS A 62 -3.25 -15.52 20.26
C LYS A 62 -3.88 -15.60 21.64
N ASP A 63 -3.50 -14.73 22.55
CA ASP A 63 -3.97 -14.62 23.93
C ASP A 63 -5.35 -13.97 24.08
N PHE A 64 -5.89 -13.44 22.98
CA PHE A 64 -7.23 -12.85 23.00
C PHE A 64 -8.30 -13.93 23.17
N GLU A 65 -9.11 -13.80 24.22
CA GLU A 65 -10.30 -14.63 24.44
C GLU A 65 -11.53 -13.72 24.54
N PRO A 66 -12.53 -13.92 23.65
CA PRO A 66 -13.76 -13.13 23.70
C PRO A 66 -14.61 -13.49 24.93
N GLU A 67 -15.18 -12.50 25.58
CA GLU A 67 -16.09 -12.68 26.70
C GLU A 67 -17.49 -13.15 26.27
N HIS A 68 -17.86 -12.86 25.02
CA HIS A 68 -19.15 -13.20 24.44
C HIS A 68 -18.97 -13.75 23.02
N GLU A 69 -20.02 -14.39 22.52
CA GLU A 69 -20.06 -14.91 21.14
C GLU A 69 -19.92 -13.78 20.13
N LEU A 70 -19.10 -14.00 19.09
CA LEU A 70 -18.81 -13.03 18.03
C LEU A 70 -19.46 -13.45 16.72
N GLN A 71 -19.91 -12.47 15.96
CA GLN A 71 -20.44 -12.69 14.60
C GLN A 71 -19.33 -12.64 13.53
N THR A 72 -18.17 -12.11 13.89
CA THR A 72 -17.03 -11.98 12.99
C THR A 72 -16.10 -13.18 13.08
N THR A 73 -15.41 -13.51 12.00
CA THR A 73 -14.35 -14.52 12.01
C THR A 73 -13.07 -13.95 12.59
N LEU A 74 -12.46 -14.65 13.53
CA LEU A 74 -11.16 -14.26 14.08
C LEU A 74 -10.04 -15.01 13.38
N ILE A 75 -8.91 -14.35 13.19
CA ILE A 75 -7.64 -14.98 12.89
C ILE A 75 -6.67 -14.62 14.03
N LYS A 76 -6.36 -15.62 14.87
CA LYS A 76 -5.45 -15.49 16.01
C LYS A 76 -4.00 -15.62 15.53
N VAL A 77 -3.16 -14.63 15.84
CA VAL A 77 -1.75 -14.56 15.41
C VAL A 77 -0.85 -14.17 16.59
N ASP A 78 0.46 -14.39 16.48
CA ASP A 78 1.41 -13.99 17.52
C ASP A 78 1.43 -12.49 17.76
N ASN A 79 1.33 -11.70 16.69
CA ASN A 79 1.28 -10.24 16.72
C ASN A 79 0.33 -9.72 15.63
N ALA A 80 -0.83 -9.23 16.03
CA ALA A 80 -1.86 -8.74 15.10
C ALA A 80 -1.40 -7.52 14.30
N TYR A 81 -0.62 -6.62 14.90
CA TYR A 81 -0.10 -5.43 14.21
C TYR A 81 0.92 -5.79 13.12
N GLU A 82 1.86 -6.67 13.44
CA GLU A 82 2.87 -7.15 12.49
C GLU A 82 2.25 -7.94 11.34
N SER A 83 1.26 -8.77 11.66
CA SER A 83 0.51 -9.54 10.67
C SER A 83 -0.29 -8.64 9.73
N LEU A 84 -0.91 -7.57 10.25
CA LEU A 84 -1.56 -6.56 9.43
C LEU A 84 -0.57 -5.90 8.47
N ALA A 85 0.61 -5.49 8.96
CA ALA A 85 1.63 -4.87 8.12
C ALA A 85 2.07 -5.78 6.96
N LYS A 86 2.24 -7.09 7.23
CA LYS A 86 2.54 -8.11 6.20
C LYS A 86 1.41 -8.21 5.15
N LEU A 87 0.16 -8.23 5.59
CA LEU A 87 -1.00 -8.29 4.69
C LEU A 87 -1.17 -7.01 3.86
N MET A 88 -0.93 -5.86 4.45
CA MET A 88 -0.95 -4.60 3.70
C MET A 88 0.15 -4.55 2.62
N ALA A 89 1.36 -5.02 2.94
CA ALA A 89 2.44 -5.14 1.96
C ALA A 89 2.06 -6.11 0.82
N LEU A 90 1.47 -7.26 1.14
CA LEU A 90 0.98 -8.23 0.13
C LEU A 90 -0.10 -7.60 -0.75
N TYR A 91 -1.05 -6.89 -0.15
CA TYR A 91 -2.11 -6.20 -0.90
C TYR A 91 -1.54 -5.15 -1.85
N GLU A 92 -0.60 -4.32 -1.39
CA GLU A 92 0.09 -3.35 -2.25
C GLU A 92 0.82 -4.00 -3.42
N MET A 93 1.48 -5.14 -3.19
CA MET A 93 2.15 -5.91 -4.26
C MET A 93 1.15 -6.52 -5.25
N SER A 94 -0.07 -6.82 -4.82
CA SER A 94 -1.11 -7.43 -5.65
C SER A 94 -1.85 -6.41 -6.52
N ILE A 95 -1.74 -5.11 -6.24
CA ILE A 95 -2.32 -4.06 -7.08
C ILE A 95 -1.57 -4.00 -8.41
N PRO A 96 -2.26 -4.12 -9.57
CA PRO A 96 -1.60 -4.02 -10.86
C PRO A 96 -0.86 -2.70 -10.99
N LYS A 97 0.46 -2.75 -11.11
CA LYS A 97 1.26 -1.55 -11.34
C LYS A 97 0.91 -0.97 -12.71
N LYS A 98 0.61 0.30 -12.75
CA LYS A 98 0.43 1.03 -14.02
C LYS A 98 1.73 0.93 -14.82
N GLN A 99 1.62 0.76 -16.12
CA GLN A 99 2.74 0.72 -17.06
C GLN A 99 2.43 1.55 -18.29
N GLY A 100 3.48 2.01 -18.95
CA GLY A 100 3.38 2.76 -20.21
C GLY A 100 3.55 4.26 -20.03
N VAL A 101 3.89 4.90 -21.14
CA VAL A 101 4.14 6.34 -21.22
C VAL A 101 2.94 7.01 -21.86
N SER A 102 2.38 7.99 -21.19
CA SER A 102 1.28 8.77 -21.74
C SER A 102 1.75 9.61 -22.93
N PRO A 103 1.00 9.64 -24.04
CA PRO A 103 1.32 10.52 -25.17
C PRO A 103 1.22 12.02 -24.82
N LEU A 104 0.61 12.34 -23.68
CA LEU A 104 0.53 13.71 -23.15
C LEU A 104 1.65 14.05 -22.17
N ALA A 105 2.59 13.14 -21.93
CA ALA A 105 3.78 13.44 -21.15
C ALA A 105 4.82 14.16 -22.03
N SER A 106 5.55 15.10 -21.44
CA SER A 106 6.70 15.75 -22.06
C SER A 106 7.97 15.10 -21.56
N ILE A 107 8.75 14.50 -22.47
CA ILE A 107 9.99 13.81 -22.11
C ILE A 107 11.08 14.33 -23.04
N ALA A 108 12.15 14.86 -22.45
CA ALA A 108 13.30 15.33 -23.22
C ALA A 108 14.00 14.16 -23.94
N GLU A 109 14.48 14.39 -25.15
CA GLU A 109 15.15 13.36 -25.98
C GLU A 109 16.41 12.79 -25.30
N SER A 110 17.07 13.58 -24.47
CA SER A 110 18.25 13.19 -23.72
C SER A 110 17.96 12.41 -22.44
N ALA A 111 16.69 12.31 -22.03
CA ALA A 111 16.29 11.55 -20.85
C ALA A 111 16.40 10.05 -21.10
N LYS A 112 16.89 9.30 -20.09
CA LYS A 112 17.01 7.85 -20.12
C LYS A 112 15.88 7.24 -19.31
N ILE A 113 15.04 6.45 -19.96
CA ILE A 113 13.89 5.81 -19.33
C ILE A 113 14.13 4.30 -19.23
N GLY A 114 14.03 3.76 -18.02
CA GLY A 114 14.17 2.34 -17.72
C GLY A 114 13.02 1.48 -18.24
N LYS A 115 13.01 0.21 -17.86
CA LYS A 115 11.99 -0.77 -18.28
C LYS A 115 10.76 -0.68 -17.35
N ASN A 116 9.57 -1.03 -17.89
CA ASN A 116 8.31 -1.12 -17.14
C ASN A 116 7.95 0.18 -16.38
N VAL A 117 8.35 1.33 -16.90
CA VAL A 117 8.06 2.63 -16.30
C VAL A 117 6.64 3.07 -16.66
N TYR A 118 5.94 3.68 -15.70
CA TYR A 118 4.72 4.42 -15.94
C TYR A 118 5.01 5.92 -15.90
N ILE A 119 4.61 6.65 -16.94
CA ILE A 119 4.67 8.11 -16.97
C ILE A 119 3.28 8.63 -17.31
N GLY A 120 2.65 9.27 -16.34
CA GLY A 120 1.29 9.79 -16.45
C GLY A 120 1.16 11.02 -17.35
N PRO A 121 -0.07 11.41 -17.73
CA PRO A 121 -0.31 12.57 -18.54
C PRO A 121 0.18 13.86 -17.86
N PHE A 122 0.72 14.77 -18.68
CA PHE A 122 1.26 16.05 -18.23
C PHE A 122 2.44 15.95 -17.25
N ALA A 123 3.04 14.78 -17.10
CA ALA A 123 4.34 14.67 -16.44
C ALA A 123 5.41 15.28 -17.35
N CYS A 124 6.38 16.00 -16.76
CA CYS A 124 7.49 16.61 -17.45
C CYS A 124 8.80 15.97 -16.97
N ILE A 125 9.62 15.49 -17.91
CA ILE A 125 10.95 14.93 -17.64
C ILE A 125 11.95 15.71 -18.48
N GLU A 126 12.84 16.42 -17.80
CA GLU A 126 13.78 17.33 -18.40
C GLU A 126 15.08 16.63 -18.87
N ASP A 127 15.94 17.42 -19.51
CA ASP A 127 17.18 16.95 -20.13
C ASP A 127 18.11 16.21 -19.17
N GLY A 128 18.66 15.09 -19.65
CA GLY A 128 19.64 14.30 -18.90
C GLY A 128 19.10 13.55 -17.69
N ALA A 129 17.78 13.59 -17.43
CA ALA A 129 17.19 12.81 -16.36
C ALA A 129 17.34 11.30 -16.62
N GLU A 130 17.64 10.54 -15.56
CA GLU A 130 17.78 9.08 -15.60
C GLU A 130 16.70 8.43 -14.71
N ILE A 131 15.78 7.71 -15.33
CA ILE A 131 14.66 7.05 -14.64
C ILE A 131 14.92 5.55 -14.62
N GLY A 132 15.00 4.97 -13.43
CA GLY A 132 15.26 3.56 -13.22
C GLY A 132 14.09 2.65 -13.62
N ASP A 133 14.32 1.33 -13.56
CA ASP A 133 13.30 0.34 -13.89
C ASP A 133 12.13 0.34 -12.88
N ASN A 134 10.93 0.03 -13.37
CA ASN A 134 9.69 -0.07 -12.59
C ASN A 134 9.31 1.22 -11.84
N VAL A 135 9.78 2.37 -12.28
CA VAL A 135 9.40 3.68 -11.70
C VAL A 135 7.99 4.05 -12.14
N CYS A 136 7.22 4.62 -11.22
CA CYS A 136 5.87 5.10 -11.47
C CYS A 136 5.83 6.61 -11.25
N ILE A 137 5.73 7.37 -12.34
CA ILE A 137 5.60 8.84 -12.32
C ILE A 137 4.15 9.19 -12.59
N HIS A 138 3.48 9.71 -11.57
CA HIS A 138 2.07 10.08 -11.67
C HIS A 138 1.85 11.36 -12.48
N PRO A 139 0.58 11.67 -12.87
CA PRO A 139 0.27 12.86 -13.66
C PRO A 139 0.77 14.15 -13.03
N GLN A 140 1.21 15.10 -13.89
CA GLN A 140 1.62 16.44 -13.48
C GLN A 140 2.85 16.49 -12.55
N ALA A 141 3.61 15.42 -12.43
CA ALA A 141 4.91 15.43 -11.75
C ALA A 141 5.97 16.05 -12.68
N THR A 142 6.93 16.76 -12.11
CA THR A 142 8.04 17.37 -12.84
C THR A 142 9.37 16.82 -12.33
N ILE A 143 10.18 16.29 -13.24
CA ILE A 143 11.53 15.77 -12.96
C ILE A 143 12.52 16.69 -13.65
N GLY A 144 13.28 17.42 -12.87
CA GLY A 144 14.25 18.41 -13.36
C GLY A 144 15.47 17.79 -14.03
N SER A 145 16.26 18.67 -14.65
CA SER A 145 17.42 18.27 -15.45
C SER A 145 18.48 17.53 -14.62
N ASN A 146 19.05 16.46 -15.20
CA ASN A 146 20.09 15.62 -14.60
C ASN A 146 19.70 14.93 -13.30
N VAL A 147 18.42 14.82 -13.01
CA VAL A 147 17.90 14.06 -11.85
C VAL A 147 18.05 12.56 -12.09
N LYS A 148 18.43 11.80 -11.05
CA LYS A 148 18.49 10.35 -11.08
C LYS A 148 17.46 9.75 -10.15
N ILE A 149 16.51 9.01 -10.70
CA ILE A 149 15.46 8.29 -9.97
C ILE A 149 15.81 6.80 -9.94
N GLY A 150 15.99 6.24 -8.74
CA GLY A 150 16.27 4.82 -8.54
C GLY A 150 15.08 3.93 -8.94
N MET A 151 15.38 2.63 -9.15
CA MET A 151 14.36 1.64 -9.50
C MET A 151 13.25 1.53 -8.43
N ASN A 152 12.04 1.12 -8.84
CA ASN A 152 10.87 0.89 -7.98
C ASN A 152 10.39 2.14 -7.22
N THR A 153 10.78 3.34 -7.62
CA THR A 153 10.35 4.61 -7.02
C THR A 153 8.96 5.00 -7.51
N ILE A 154 8.15 5.57 -6.63
CA ILE A 154 6.84 6.15 -6.97
C ILE A 154 6.89 7.65 -6.74
N ILE A 155 6.64 8.42 -7.80
CA ILE A 155 6.51 9.88 -7.76
C ILE A 155 5.01 10.21 -7.85
N TYR A 156 4.46 10.80 -6.80
CA TYR A 156 3.04 11.11 -6.73
C TYR A 156 2.65 12.34 -7.58
N PRO A 157 1.34 12.57 -7.81
CA PRO A 157 0.90 13.71 -8.61
C PRO A 157 1.39 15.05 -8.04
N HIS A 158 1.73 15.99 -8.92
CA HIS A 158 2.18 17.36 -8.59
C HIS A 158 3.51 17.45 -7.83
N VAL A 159 4.25 16.37 -7.67
CA VAL A 159 5.60 16.42 -7.10
C VAL A 159 6.56 17.05 -8.10
N THR A 160 7.36 17.99 -7.63
CA THR A 160 8.46 18.58 -8.41
C THR A 160 9.79 18.21 -7.78
N ILE A 161 10.67 17.61 -8.59
CA ILE A 161 12.04 17.27 -8.21
C ILE A 161 12.96 18.21 -8.99
N TYR A 162 13.66 19.06 -8.27
CA TYR A 162 14.56 20.03 -8.89
C TYR A 162 15.84 19.38 -9.42
N GLN A 163 16.56 20.13 -10.25
CA GLN A 163 17.77 19.66 -10.93
C GLN A 163 18.86 19.17 -9.94
N ALA A 164 19.67 18.22 -10.39
CA ALA A 164 20.84 17.69 -9.68
C ALA A 164 20.55 16.92 -8.38
N VAL A 165 19.32 16.48 -8.14
CA VAL A 165 18.97 15.64 -6.99
C VAL A 165 19.04 14.16 -7.39
N SER A 166 19.57 13.31 -6.49
CA SER A 166 19.63 11.86 -6.68
C SER A 166 18.79 11.16 -5.63
N TYR A 167 17.75 10.46 -6.08
CA TYR A 167 16.87 9.65 -5.23
C TYR A 167 17.11 8.17 -5.49
N THR A 168 17.66 7.48 -4.52
CA THR A 168 18.01 6.05 -4.66
C THR A 168 16.89 5.09 -4.25
N HIS A 169 16.03 5.48 -3.29
CA HIS A 169 14.84 4.73 -2.85
C HIS A 169 13.90 5.67 -2.09
N LEU A 170 12.82 6.15 -2.68
CA LEU A 170 11.84 6.97 -1.96
C LEU A 170 10.41 6.75 -2.48
N ARG A 171 9.47 6.67 -1.55
CA ARG A 171 8.08 7.10 -1.78
C ARG A 171 8.06 8.60 -1.48
N ALA A 172 8.23 9.44 -2.48
CA ALA A 172 8.19 10.88 -2.27
C ALA A 172 6.75 11.35 -2.13
N HIS A 173 6.37 11.70 -0.91
CA HIS A 173 5.15 12.42 -0.56
C HIS A 173 5.41 13.90 -0.27
N GLU A 174 6.64 14.36 -0.41
CA GLU A 174 7.04 15.66 0.08
C GLU A 174 6.81 16.75 -0.96
N THR A 175 6.03 17.74 -0.59
CA THR A 175 6.10 19.11 -1.11
C THR A 175 7.22 19.81 -0.35
N GLU A 176 8.06 20.52 -1.07
CA GLU A 176 9.36 21.11 -0.72
C GLU A 176 9.42 22.01 0.53
N ALA A 177 8.68 21.83 1.57
CA ALA A 177 8.74 22.74 2.73
C ALA A 177 9.89 22.45 3.72
N ASP A 178 10.62 21.32 3.60
CA ASP A 178 11.49 20.83 4.66
C ASP A 178 12.97 20.59 4.28
N LEU A 179 13.47 21.23 3.22
CA LEU A 179 14.90 21.19 2.87
C LEU A 179 15.54 22.57 2.99
N VAL A 180 15.79 22.99 4.22
CA VAL A 180 16.78 24.04 4.56
C VAL A 180 17.75 23.48 5.59
#